data_49733cf03ee2d8d089bd7ade1305e863
#
_entry.id   49733cf03ee2d8d089bd7ade1305e863
#
_cell.length_a   1.000
_cell.length_b   1.000
_cell.length_c   1.000
_cell.angle_alpha   90.00
_cell.angle_beta   90.00
_cell.angle_gamma   90.00
#
_symmetry.space_group_name_H-M   'P 1'
#
loop_
_entity.id
_entity.type
_entity.pdbx_description
1 polymer ?
#
loop_
_entity_poly.entity_id
_entity_poly.type
_entity_poly.pdbx_seq_one_letter_code
_entity_poly.pdbx_strand_id
1 'polypeptide(L)'
;LTFDGGTVANATGEILDTLKATGVRATMFLTGQFIHRYPELVRRMVREGHEIGNHTFSHPRLTTFAVNRRQDTLPGVTKEFVQRELRRMSRLFEEVAGTPIGAYWRAPYGEHNREIRQWAAEIGYLHVGWTRDLSAREDLDTRDWVADPHSPIYYRAEEVRERILNFGKGKVAQANGGIVLLHLGTQRRQDRVHRELEAIVDGLRMQGYDLVPVSELHRSLALGQGGKGSAVAAER
;
A
#
# COMPACT_ATOMS: atom_id res chain seq x y z
N LEU A 1 -4.22 -0.11 7.20
CA LEU A 1 -2.80 -0.35 6.94
C LEU A 1 -2.62 -1.10 5.62
N THR A 2 -1.62 -0.73 4.82
CA THR A 2 -1.29 -1.41 3.55
C THR A 2 0.20 -1.69 3.46
N PHE A 3 0.55 -2.82 2.82
CA PHE A 3 1.93 -3.28 2.70
C PHE A 3 2.25 -3.64 1.24
N ASP A 4 3.35 -3.12 0.73
CA ASP A 4 3.83 -3.46 -0.62
C ASP A 4 4.86 -4.60 -0.54
N GLY A 5 4.64 -5.66 -1.31
CA GLY A 5 5.52 -6.83 -1.44
C GLY A 5 6.24 -6.83 -2.78
N GLY A 6 7.48 -6.34 -2.81
CA GLY A 6 8.35 -6.32 -3.99
C GLY A 6 9.09 -7.65 -4.22
N THR A 7 10.39 -7.69 -3.93
CA THR A 7 11.23 -8.89 -4.13
C THR A 7 11.81 -9.46 -2.84
N VAL A 8 11.68 -8.76 -1.72
CA VAL A 8 12.24 -9.12 -0.41
C VAL A 8 11.10 -9.32 0.59
N ALA A 9 11.17 -10.37 1.40
CA ALA A 9 10.14 -10.73 2.39
C ALA A 9 10.70 -10.90 3.81
N ASN A 10 11.86 -10.33 4.12
CA ASN A 10 12.57 -10.56 5.36
C ASN A 10 11.94 -9.93 6.62
N ALA A 11 10.88 -9.14 6.45
CA ALA A 11 10.05 -8.60 7.53
C ALA A 11 8.65 -9.25 7.57
N THR A 12 8.26 -9.98 6.52
CA THR A 12 6.90 -10.48 6.32
C THR A 12 6.43 -11.37 7.47
N GLY A 13 7.28 -12.28 7.97
CA GLY A 13 6.94 -13.19 9.07
C GLY A 13 6.57 -12.40 10.34
N GLU A 14 7.43 -11.47 10.77
CA GLU A 14 7.22 -10.63 11.95
C GLU A 14 5.97 -9.75 11.79
N ILE A 15 5.73 -9.20 10.58
CA ILE A 15 4.54 -8.39 10.27
C ILE A 15 3.25 -9.23 10.42
N LEU A 16 3.21 -10.41 9.82
CA LEU A 16 2.03 -11.29 9.89
C LEU A 16 1.77 -11.77 11.32
N ASP A 17 2.82 -12.08 12.08
CA ASP A 17 2.70 -12.45 13.50
C ASP A 17 2.07 -11.31 14.32
N THR A 18 2.53 -10.06 14.12
CA THR A 18 1.98 -8.88 14.79
C THR A 18 0.52 -8.63 14.39
N LEU A 19 0.21 -8.66 13.08
CA LEU A 19 -1.17 -8.46 12.61
C LEU A 19 -2.12 -9.52 13.16
N LYS A 20 -1.67 -10.78 13.25
CA LYS A 20 -2.44 -11.88 13.86
C LYS A 20 -2.63 -11.66 15.35
N ALA A 21 -1.58 -11.32 16.09
CA ALA A 21 -1.64 -11.06 17.53
C ALA A 21 -2.59 -9.90 17.88
N THR A 22 -2.57 -8.85 17.06
CA THR A 22 -3.44 -7.69 17.22
C THR A 22 -4.82 -7.84 16.60
N GLY A 23 -5.08 -8.94 15.87
CA GLY A 23 -6.36 -9.18 15.20
C GLY A 23 -6.66 -8.19 14.05
N VAL A 24 -5.62 -7.60 13.45
CA VAL A 24 -5.76 -6.63 12.34
C VAL A 24 -5.66 -7.34 11.00
N ARG A 25 -6.64 -7.12 10.12
CA ARG A 25 -6.56 -7.47 8.71
C ARG A 25 -6.09 -6.25 7.92
N ALA A 26 -5.15 -6.46 7.01
CA ALA A 26 -4.55 -5.42 6.18
C ALA A 26 -4.66 -5.76 4.70
N THR A 27 -4.34 -4.80 3.81
CA THR A 27 -4.25 -5.05 2.38
C THR A 27 -2.77 -5.15 1.97
N MET A 28 -2.41 -6.24 1.28
CA MET A 28 -1.07 -6.53 0.78
C MET A 28 -1.05 -6.37 -0.74
N PHE A 29 -0.32 -5.38 -1.27
CA PHE A 29 -0.11 -5.21 -2.70
C PHE A 29 1.15 -5.99 -3.13
N LEU A 30 0.95 -7.14 -3.79
CA LEU A 30 2.03 -8.06 -4.10
C LEU A 30 2.44 -7.98 -5.57
N THR A 31 3.74 -8.08 -5.83
CA THR A 31 4.25 -8.31 -7.19
C THR A 31 4.18 -9.79 -7.56
N GLY A 32 4.16 -10.08 -8.87
CA GLY A 32 4.29 -11.46 -9.34
C GLY A 32 5.62 -12.09 -8.93
N GLN A 33 6.68 -11.30 -8.82
CA GLN A 33 7.99 -11.77 -8.34
C GLN A 33 7.94 -12.17 -6.86
N PHE A 34 7.22 -11.44 -6.01
CA PHE A 34 7.01 -11.80 -4.61
C PHE A 34 6.24 -13.13 -4.50
N ILE A 35 5.13 -13.27 -5.23
CA ILE A 35 4.30 -14.48 -5.22
C ILE A 35 5.09 -15.70 -5.67
N HIS A 36 5.85 -15.57 -6.76
CA HIS A 36 6.68 -16.65 -7.27
C HIS A 36 7.75 -17.11 -6.27
N ARG A 37 8.39 -16.15 -5.58
CA ARG A 37 9.47 -16.43 -4.62
C ARG A 37 8.98 -16.93 -3.27
N TYR A 38 7.81 -16.47 -2.82
CA TYR A 38 7.30 -16.72 -1.46
C TYR A 38 5.87 -17.26 -1.43
N PRO A 39 5.53 -18.33 -2.15
CA PRO A 39 4.16 -18.82 -2.28
C PRO A 39 3.54 -19.21 -0.93
N GLU A 40 4.33 -19.72 0.02
CA GLU A 40 3.83 -20.08 1.34
C GLU A 40 3.43 -18.86 2.20
N LEU A 41 4.16 -17.76 2.07
CA LEU A 41 3.76 -16.51 2.74
C LEU A 41 2.47 -15.96 2.13
N VAL A 42 2.29 -16.06 0.82
CA VAL A 42 1.04 -15.65 0.14
C VAL A 42 -0.14 -16.50 0.63
N ARG A 43 0.01 -17.82 0.69
CA ARG A 43 -1.02 -18.71 1.25
C ARG A 43 -1.32 -18.39 2.72
N ARG A 44 -0.30 -18.05 3.50
CA ARG A 44 -0.47 -17.60 4.89
C ARG A 44 -1.30 -16.33 4.98
N MET A 45 -0.98 -15.30 4.18
CA MET A 45 -1.74 -14.04 4.13
C MET A 45 -3.23 -14.29 3.85
N VAL A 46 -3.53 -15.12 2.87
CA VAL A 46 -4.91 -15.48 2.50
C VAL A 46 -5.61 -16.22 3.62
N ARG A 47 -4.96 -17.24 4.24
CA ARG A 47 -5.53 -17.98 5.37
C ARG A 47 -5.80 -17.10 6.59
N GLU A 48 -4.99 -16.09 6.83
CA GLU A 48 -5.15 -15.13 7.94
C GLU A 48 -6.13 -14.00 7.60
N GLY A 49 -6.76 -14.03 6.41
CA GLY A 49 -7.84 -13.11 6.01
C GLY A 49 -7.38 -11.75 5.53
N HIS A 50 -6.11 -11.60 5.18
CA HIS A 50 -5.62 -10.36 4.56
C HIS A 50 -6.14 -10.21 3.14
N GLU A 51 -6.43 -8.97 2.75
CA GLU A 51 -6.80 -8.64 1.38
C GLU A 51 -5.54 -8.57 0.51
N ILE A 52 -5.60 -9.15 -0.69
CA ILE A 52 -4.47 -9.11 -1.63
C ILE A 52 -4.83 -8.22 -2.82
N GLY A 53 -3.99 -7.23 -3.07
CA GLY A 53 -4.04 -6.34 -4.22
C GLY A 53 -2.88 -6.59 -5.19
N ASN A 54 -3.05 -6.10 -6.42
CA ASN A 54 -2.09 -6.26 -7.50
C ASN A 54 -1.03 -5.15 -7.47
N HIS A 55 0.26 -5.52 -7.51
CA HIS A 55 1.38 -4.57 -7.57
C HIS A 55 2.22 -4.75 -8.85
N THR A 56 1.57 -5.16 -9.96
CA THR A 56 2.16 -5.58 -11.24
C THR A 56 2.96 -6.90 -11.11
N PHE A 57 3.42 -7.45 -12.21
CA PHE A 57 4.22 -8.68 -12.18
C PHE A 57 5.68 -8.41 -11.87
N SER A 58 6.32 -7.47 -12.62
CA SER A 58 7.77 -7.26 -12.60
C SER A 58 8.20 -5.98 -11.88
N HIS A 59 7.27 -5.21 -11.30
CA HIS A 59 7.53 -3.94 -10.62
C HIS A 59 8.20 -2.88 -11.52
N PRO A 60 7.67 -2.63 -12.72
CA PRO A 60 8.28 -1.70 -13.67
C PRO A 60 8.04 -0.24 -13.28
N ARG A 61 8.94 0.65 -13.70
CA ARG A 61 8.62 2.08 -13.76
C ARG A 61 7.62 2.33 -14.88
N LEU A 62 6.65 3.18 -14.61
CA LEU A 62 5.56 3.47 -15.56
C LEU A 62 5.63 4.89 -16.10
N THR A 63 6.32 5.79 -15.39
CA THR A 63 6.38 7.21 -15.75
C THR A 63 7.80 7.76 -15.72
N THR A 64 7.95 8.99 -16.22
CA THR A 64 9.22 9.70 -16.25
C THR A 64 9.63 10.29 -14.89
N PHE A 65 8.90 10.02 -13.82
CA PHE A 65 9.08 10.65 -12.51
C PHE A 65 10.51 10.54 -11.96
N ALA A 66 11.14 9.39 -12.14
CA ALA A 66 12.52 9.18 -11.68
C ALA A 66 13.53 10.13 -12.37
N VAL A 67 13.23 10.54 -13.60
CA VAL A 67 14.13 11.34 -14.44
C VAL A 67 13.86 12.85 -14.28
N ASN A 68 12.59 13.25 -14.36
CA ASN A 68 12.21 14.65 -14.46
C ASN A 68 11.15 15.12 -13.44
N ARG A 69 10.78 14.25 -12.49
CA ARG A 69 9.74 14.51 -11.48
C ARG A 69 8.33 14.73 -12.06
N ARG A 70 8.12 14.34 -13.32
CA ARG A 70 6.81 14.38 -13.99
C ARG A 70 6.21 12.96 -14.05
N GLN A 71 4.92 12.90 -14.15
CA GLN A 71 4.18 11.63 -14.28
C GLN A 71 3.79 11.37 -15.75
N ASP A 72 4.64 11.78 -16.73
CA ASP A 72 4.40 11.44 -18.13
C ASP A 72 4.65 9.94 -18.34
N THR A 73 3.82 9.28 -19.14
CA THR A 73 4.00 7.86 -19.45
C THR A 73 5.35 7.61 -20.12
N LEU A 74 6.12 6.64 -19.62
CA LEU A 74 7.43 6.30 -20.20
C LEU A 74 7.28 5.79 -21.64
N PRO A 75 8.21 6.13 -22.54
CA PRO A 75 8.29 5.49 -23.84
C PRO A 75 8.36 3.96 -23.70
N GLY A 76 7.51 3.23 -24.45
CA GLY A 76 7.39 1.78 -24.37
C GLY A 76 6.42 1.24 -23.31
N VAL A 77 5.94 2.08 -22.39
CA VAL A 77 4.81 1.73 -21.52
C VAL A 77 3.52 1.98 -22.31
N THR A 78 2.87 0.91 -22.71
CA THR A 78 1.60 0.93 -23.46
C THR A 78 0.48 0.34 -22.63
N LYS A 79 -0.75 0.50 -23.08
CA LYS A 79 -1.93 -0.13 -22.50
C LYS A 79 -1.77 -1.65 -22.40
N GLU A 80 -1.32 -2.27 -23.48
CA GLU A 80 -1.11 -3.71 -23.54
C GLU A 80 -0.02 -4.16 -22.55
N PHE A 81 1.04 -3.36 -22.39
CA PHE A 81 2.07 -3.62 -21.39
C PHE A 81 1.49 -3.62 -19.97
N VAL A 82 0.81 -2.53 -19.58
CA VAL A 82 0.24 -2.39 -18.23
C VAL A 82 -0.78 -3.51 -17.95
N GLN A 83 -1.70 -3.76 -18.87
CA GLN A 83 -2.71 -4.81 -18.73
C GLN A 83 -2.09 -6.21 -18.66
N ARG A 84 -1.02 -6.47 -19.41
CA ARG A 84 -0.29 -7.73 -19.35
C ARG A 84 0.39 -7.94 -18.00
N GLU A 85 1.03 -6.92 -17.46
CA GLU A 85 1.64 -6.93 -16.12
C GLU A 85 0.60 -7.30 -15.03
N LEU A 86 -0.56 -6.64 -15.05
CA LEU A 86 -1.64 -6.88 -14.10
C LEU A 86 -2.24 -8.30 -14.27
N ARG A 87 -2.59 -8.71 -15.49
CA ARG A 87 -3.18 -10.03 -15.74
C ARG A 87 -2.22 -11.17 -15.42
N ARG A 88 -0.93 -11.01 -15.71
CA ARG A 88 0.08 -12.02 -15.42
C ARG A 88 0.24 -12.26 -13.92
N MET A 89 0.25 -11.17 -13.14
CA MET A 89 0.30 -11.25 -11.68
C MET A 89 -0.96 -11.94 -11.12
N SER A 90 -2.13 -11.56 -11.62
CA SER A 90 -3.40 -12.12 -11.14
C SER A 90 -3.52 -13.62 -11.37
N ARG A 91 -3.14 -14.10 -12.56
CA ARG A 91 -3.12 -15.53 -12.86
C ARG A 91 -2.20 -16.31 -11.94
N LEU A 92 -0.97 -15.79 -11.71
CA LEU A 92 -0.06 -16.42 -10.77
C LEU A 92 -0.59 -16.45 -9.34
N PHE A 93 -1.26 -15.36 -8.91
CA PHE A 93 -1.90 -15.34 -7.60
C PHE A 93 -2.99 -16.41 -7.49
N GLU A 94 -3.88 -16.51 -8.48
CA GLU A 94 -4.94 -17.51 -8.50
C GLU A 94 -4.40 -18.94 -8.49
N GLU A 95 -3.33 -19.21 -9.24
CA GLU A 95 -2.62 -20.51 -9.23
C GLU A 95 -2.05 -20.85 -7.84
N VAL A 96 -1.50 -19.87 -7.12
CA VAL A 96 -0.87 -20.09 -5.82
C VAL A 96 -1.89 -20.11 -4.68
N ALA A 97 -2.88 -19.21 -4.71
CA ALA A 97 -3.82 -18.99 -3.63
C ALA A 97 -5.13 -19.78 -3.77
N GLY A 98 -5.45 -20.28 -4.97
CA GLY A 98 -6.71 -20.99 -5.27
C GLY A 98 -7.96 -20.11 -5.24
N THR A 99 -7.79 -18.78 -5.27
CA THR A 99 -8.88 -17.80 -5.26
C THR A 99 -8.51 -16.60 -6.13
N PRO A 100 -9.50 -15.93 -6.76
CA PRO A 100 -9.23 -14.73 -7.56
C PRO A 100 -8.72 -13.57 -6.68
N ILE A 101 -7.91 -12.70 -7.28
CA ILE A 101 -7.40 -11.50 -6.62
C ILE A 101 -8.48 -10.41 -6.53
N GLY A 102 -8.38 -9.55 -5.52
CA GLY A 102 -9.22 -8.35 -5.40
C GLY A 102 -9.04 -7.35 -6.55
N ALA A 103 -10.01 -6.45 -6.71
CA ALA A 103 -10.04 -5.46 -7.79
C ALA A 103 -9.13 -4.24 -7.57
N TYR A 104 -8.27 -4.26 -6.56
CA TYR A 104 -7.38 -3.14 -6.25
C TYR A 104 -5.98 -3.37 -6.78
N TRP A 105 -5.35 -2.29 -7.28
CA TRP A 105 -3.95 -2.32 -7.65
C TRP A 105 -3.23 -1.06 -7.17
N ARG A 106 -1.92 -1.18 -6.98
CA ARG A 106 -1.04 -0.06 -6.68
C ARG A 106 0.08 0.01 -7.70
N ALA A 107 0.33 1.20 -8.23
CA ALA A 107 1.41 1.41 -9.18
C ALA A 107 2.77 1.33 -8.45
N PRO A 108 3.76 0.60 -9.00
CA PRO A 108 5.12 0.61 -8.49
C PRO A 108 5.67 2.04 -8.34
N TYR A 109 6.39 2.31 -7.25
CA TYR A 109 6.97 3.62 -6.93
C TYR A 109 5.96 4.77 -6.79
N GLY A 110 4.64 4.50 -6.79
CA GLY A 110 3.61 5.52 -6.90
C GLY A 110 3.58 6.20 -8.27
N GLU A 111 4.16 5.59 -9.28
CA GLU A 111 4.27 6.12 -10.65
C GLU A 111 3.02 5.80 -11.47
N HIS A 112 2.12 6.75 -11.55
CA HIS A 112 0.89 6.64 -12.35
C HIS A 112 0.42 7.99 -12.86
N ASN A 113 -0.40 7.97 -13.89
CA ASN A 113 -1.15 9.12 -14.36
C ASN A 113 -2.59 8.70 -14.71
N ARG A 114 -3.39 9.64 -15.23
CA ARG A 114 -4.79 9.36 -15.59
C ARG A 114 -4.92 8.24 -16.62
N GLU A 115 -4.05 8.26 -17.63
CA GLU A 115 -4.07 7.31 -18.74
C GLU A 115 -3.77 5.88 -18.23
N ILE A 116 -2.71 5.71 -17.44
CA ILE A 116 -2.31 4.41 -16.86
C ILE A 116 -3.41 3.86 -15.95
N ARG A 117 -4.04 4.71 -15.12
CA ARG A 117 -5.17 4.29 -14.28
C ARG A 117 -6.38 3.87 -15.12
N GLN A 118 -6.65 4.57 -16.22
CA GLN A 118 -7.74 4.21 -17.14
C GLN A 118 -7.50 2.85 -17.80
N TRP A 119 -6.28 2.56 -18.26
CA TRP A 119 -5.92 1.25 -18.82
C TRP A 119 -6.13 0.10 -17.84
N ALA A 120 -5.79 0.32 -16.56
CA ALA A 120 -6.05 -0.66 -15.51
C ALA A 120 -7.56 -0.81 -15.22
N ALA A 121 -8.32 0.29 -15.22
CA ALA A 121 -9.75 0.28 -14.98
C ALA A 121 -10.54 -0.48 -16.07
N GLU A 122 -10.10 -0.43 -17.32
CA GLU A 122 -10.70 -1.18 -18.44
C GLU A 122 -10.67 -2.71 -18.23
N ILE A 123 -9.79 -3.20 -17.36
CA ILE A 123 -9.71 -4.62 -16.99
C ILE A 123 -10.11 -4.88 -15.54
N GLY A 124 -10.86 -3.94 -14.93
CA GLY A 124 -11.49 -4.10 -13.63
C GLY A 124 -10.65 -3.70 -12.42
N TYR A 125 -9.51 -3.00 -12.59
CA TYR A 125 -8.66 -2.59 -11.47
C TYR A 125 -8.85 -1.14 -11.07
N LEU A 126 -9.11 -0.90 -9.79
CA LEU A 126 -9.11 0.42 -9.16
C LEU A 126 -7.74 0.70 -8.53
N HIS A 127 -7.13 1.84 -8.88
CA HIS A 127 -5.84 2.26 -8.32
C HIS A 127 -6.00 2.73 -6.87
N VAL A 128 -5.08 2.28 -6.01
CA VAL A 128 -5.01 2.67 -4.59
C VAL A 128 -3.60 3.16 -4.28
N GLY A 129 -3.47 4.44 -3.94
CA GLY A 129 -2.22 5.03 -3.45
C GLY A 129 -2.13 4.97 -1.92
N TRP A 130 -1.46 5.95 -1.35
CA TRP A 130 -1.43 6.24 0.09
C TRP A 130 -1.83 7.67 0.34
N THR A 131 -2.27 7.97 1.56
CA THR A 131 -2.80 9.29 1.88
C THR A 131 -1.71 10.35 1.93
N ARG A 132 -2.00 11.49 1.30
CA ARG A 132 -1.16 12.68 1.30
C ARG A 132 -2.00 13.90 1.67
N ASP A 133 -1.48 14.74 2.54
CA ASP A 133 -2.00 16.07 2.81
C ASP A 133 -1.08 17.12 2.18
N LEU A 134 -1.47 17.59 1.01
CA LEU A 134 -0.67 18.57 0.26
C LEU A 134 -0.59 19.92 0.97
N SER A 135 -1.60 20.27 1.77
CA SER A 135 -1.65 21.55 2.49
C SER A 135 -0.67 21.57 3.67
N ALA A 136 -0.52 20.44 4.37
CA ALA A 136 0.44 20.29 5.47
C ALA A 136 1.80 19.75 5.01
N ARG A 137 1.91 19.32 3.75
CA ARG A 137 3.08 18.60 3.23
C ARG A 137 3.38 17.33 4.02
N GLU A 138 2.34 16.67 4.49
CA GLU A 138 2.39 15.40 5.21
C GLU A 138 1.93 14.26 4.31
N ASP A 139 2.48 13.08 4.52
CA ASP A 139 2.04 11.85 3.88
C ASP A 139 2.13 10.66 4.83
N LEU A 140 1.38 9.59 4.50
CA LEU A 140 1.42 8.32 5.20
C LEU A 140 2.30 7.28 4.47
N ASP A 141 3.29 7.73 3.66
CA ASP A 141 4.44 6.92 3.25
C ASP A 141 5.41 6.83 4.42
N THR A 142 5.58 5.64 4.97
CA THR A 142 6.46 5.40 6.11
C THR A 142 7.93 5.54 5.77
N ARG A 143 8.28 5.46 4.49
CA ARG A 143 9.67 5.44 3.99
C ARG A 143 10.53 4.37 4.66
N ASP A 144 9.91 3.29 5.10
CA ASP A 144 10.57 2.13 5.72
C ASP A 144 11.54 1.41 4.77
N TRP A 145 11.39 1.65 3.45
CA TRP A 145 12.29 1.21 2.40
C TRP A 145 13.62 1.99 2.36
N VAL A 146 13.72 3.18 2.97
CA VAL A 146 14.95 3.96 3.05
C VAL A 146 15.86 3.35 4.10
N ALA A 147 17.00 2.80 3.66
CA ALA A 147 17.92 2.08 4.53
C ALA A 147 19.10 2.93 5.03
N ASP A 148 19.47 3.97 4.29
CA ASP A 148 20.55 4.88 4.65
C ASP A 148 20.08 5.89 5.71
N PRO A 149 20.60 5.84 6.96
CA PRO A 149 20.20 6.76 8.02
C PRO A 149 20.66 8.21 7.79
N HIS A 150 21.56 8.45 6.84
CA HIS A 150 22.00 9.79 6.45
C HIS A 150 21.14 10.40 5.33
N SER A 151 20.19 9.63 4.78
CA SER A 151 19.27 10.13 3.76
C SER A 151 18.34 11.21 4.34
N PRO A 152 18.13 12.34 3.66
CA PRO A 152 17.25 13.42 4.15
C PRO A 152 15.76 13.00 4.24
N ILE A 153 15.43 11.85 3.68
CA ILE A 153 14.08 11.27 3.74
C ILE A 153 14.00 10.03 4.65
N TYR A 154 15.06 9.73 5.40
CA TYR A 154 15.04 8.68 6.40
C TYR A 154 14.29 9.18 7.65
N TYR A 155 13.43 8.34 8.18
CA TYR A 155 12.81 8.52 9.50
C TYR A 155 13.16 7.32 10.37
N ARG A 156 13.51 7.56 11.63
CA ARG A 156 13.68 6.48 12.61
C ARG A 156 12.33 5.76 12.79
N ALA A 157 12.39 4.50 13.21
CA ALA A 157 11.16 3.72 13.38
C ALA A 157 10.15 4.37 14.33
N GLU A 158 10.65 4.92 15.44
CA GLU A 158 9.85 5.70 16.39
C GLU A 158 9.25 6.98 15.76
N GLU A 159 10.03 7.70 14.96
CA GLU A 159 9.54 8.90 14.25
C GLU A 159 8.44 8.54 13.23
N VAL A 160 8.56 7.38 12.58
CA VAL A 160 7.51 6.87 11.70
C VAL A 160 6.23 6.61 12.47
N ARG A 161 6.31 5.95 13.65
CA ARG A 161 5.16 5.76 14.53
C ARG A 161 4.51 7.09 14.87
N GLU A 162 5.29 8.07 15.35
CA GLU A 162 4.78 9.39 15.74
C GLU A 162 4.13 10.13 14.55
N ARG A 163 4.72 10.04 13.35
CA ARG A 163 4.14 10.64 12.15
C ARG A 163 2.78 10.04 11.81
N ILE A 164 2.62 8.71 11.93
CA ILE A 164 1.33 8.05 11.69
C ILE A 164 0.31 8.48 12.74
N LEU A 165 0.66 8.43 14.03
CA LEU A 165 -0.24 8.73 15.14
C LEU A 165 -0.65 10.21 15.22
N ASN A 166 0.17 11.11 14.68
CA ASN A 166 -0.11 12.54 14.68
C ASN A 166 -0.57 13.08 13.31
N PHE A 167 -0.74 12.22 12.31
CA PHE A 167 -1.15 12.64 10.97
C PHE A 167 -2.47 13.41 11.01
N GLY A 168 -2.47 14.60 10.41
CA GLY A 168 -3.66 15.46 10.35
C GLY A 168 -4.13 15.99 11.70
N LYS A 169 -3.31 15.93 12.76
CA LYS A 169 -3.66 16.44 14.09
C LYS A 169 -4.11 17.90 14.04
N GLY A 170 -5.25 18.18 14.67
CA GLY A 170 -5.87 19.51 14.63
C GLY A 170 -6.77 19.77 13.41
N LYS A 171 -6.90 18.83 12.48
CA LYS A 171 -7.83 18.89 11.34
C LYS A 171 -9.08 18.07 11.61
N VAL A 172 -10.19 18.41 10.95
CA VAL A 172 -11.49 17.73 11.13
C VAL A 172 -11.43 16.24 10.80
N ALA A 173 -10.74 15.87 9.73
CA ALA A 173 -10.66 14.48 9.28
C ALA A 173 -9.57 13.69 10.00
N GLN A 174 -8.49 14.33 10.48
CA GLN A 174 -7.31 13.66 11.03
C GLN A 174 -6.86 12.50 10.10
N ALA A 175 -6.58 11.32 10.67
CA ALA A 175 -6.23 10.11 9.90
C ALA A 175 -7.45 9.29 9.45
N ASN A 176 -8.69 9.77 9.65
CA ASN A 176 -9.88 9.01 9.26
C ASN A 176 -9.95 8.85 7.73
N GLY A 177 -10.09 7.60 7.27
CA GLY A 177 -9.99 7.26 5.85
C GLY A 177 -8.56 7.18 5.33
N GLY A 178 -7.55 7.32 6.20
CA GLY A 178 -6.14 7.29 5.85
C GLY A 178 -5.65 5.91 5.39
N ILE A 179 -4.79 5.90 4.37
CA ILE A 179 -4.12 4.70 3.86
C ILE A 179 -2.62 4.85 4.13
N VAL A 180 -2.09 4.00 5.01
CA VAL A 180 -0.67 3.97 5.38
C VAL A 180 0.07 3.01 4.45
N LEU A 181 1.20 3.43 3.89
CA LEU A 181 2.10 2.60 3.09
C LEU A 181 3.28 2.10 3.95
N LEU A 182 3.40 0.78 4.02
CA LEU A 182 4.55 0.04 4.55
C LEU A 182 5.04 -0.99 3.52
N HIS A 183 6.14 -1.69 3.81
CA HIS A 183 6.67 -2.75 2.94
C HIS A 183 6.87 -4.07 3.70
N LEU A 184 6.68 -5.19 2.99
CA LEU A 184 6.86 -6.55 3.51
C LEU A 184 8.32 -6.98 3.64
N GLY A 185 9.23 -6.20 3.07
CA GLY A 185 10.67 -6.38 3.15
C GLY A 185 11.40 -5.08 3.43
N THR A 186 12.56 -5.17 4.07
CA THR A 186 13.39 -4.01 4.37
C THR A 186 14.87 -4.30 4.15
N GLN A 187 15.61 -3.27 3.74
CA GLN A 187 17.08 -3.29 3.71
C GLN A 187 17.71 -2.71 4.99
N ARG A 188 16.90 -2.21 5.91
CA ARG A 188 17.38 -1.71 7.21
C ARG A 188 17.92 -2.86 8.04
N ARG A 189 19.15 -2.76 8.47
CA ARG A 189 19.79 -3.73 9.38
C ARG A 189 19.35 -3.52 10.83
N GLN A 190 19.18 -2.28 11.22
CA GLN A 190 18.70 -1.81 12.53
C GLN A 190 17.52 -0.86 12.30
N ASP A 191 16.85 -0.47 13.37
CA ASP A 191 15.77 0.53 13.33
C ASP A 191 14.66 0.17 12.30
N ARG A 192 14.19 -1.08 12.38
CA ARG A 192 13.19 -1.64 11.45
C ARG A 192 11.79 -1.18 11.81
N VAL A 193 11.15 -0.42 10.92
CA VAL A 193 9.83 0.19 11.14
C VAL A 193 8.74 -0.83 11.50
N HIS A 194 8.75 -2.03 10.92
CA HIS A 194 7.75 -3.04 11.23
C HIS A 194 7.73 -3.50 12.69
N ARG A 195 8.79 -3.26 13.47
CA ARG A 195 8.83 -3.54 14.91
C ARG A 195 8.02 -2.56 15.74
N GLU A 196 7.68 -1.39 15.18
CA GLU A 196 6.76 -0.44 15.78
C GLU A 196 5.28 -0.75 15.45
N LEU A 197 5.02 -1.80 14.65
CA LEU A 197 3.68 -2.07 14.11
C LEU A 197 2.63 -2.29 15.21
N GLU A 198 2.96 -3.01 16.27
CA GLU A 198 2.08 -3.22 17.43
C GLU A 198 1.73 -1.89 18.09
N ALA A 199 2.74 -1.06 18.39
CA ALA A 199 2.55 0.26 18.99
C ALA A 199 1.76 1.22 18.07
N ILE A 200 1.94 1.12 16.76
CA ILE A 200 1.13 1.86 15.77
C ILE A 200 -0.34 1.42 15.84
N VAL A 201 -0.60 0.12 15.85
CA VAL A 201 -1.96 -0.45 15.95
C VAL A 201 -2.64 0.01 17.23
N ASP A 202 -1.98 -0.14 18.35
CA ASP A 202 -2.53 0.21 19.66
C ASP A 202 -2.77 1.72 19.77
N GLY A 203 -1.81 2.54 19.32
CA GLY A 203 -1.95 3.99 19.32
C GLY A 203 -3.11 4.50 18.46
N LEU A 204 -3.31 3.91 17.28
CA LEU A 204 -4.45 4.24 16.42
C LEU A 204 -5.78 3.81 17.05
N ARG A 205 -5.86 2.62 17.66
CA ARG A 205 -7.06 2.15 18.38
C ARG A 205 -7.38 3.02 19.59
N MET A 206 -6.38 3.43 20.36
CA MET A 206 -6.57 4.36 21.49
C MET A 206 -7.13 5.71 21.02
N GLN A 207 -6.87 6.12 19.80
CA GLN A 207 -7.44 7.32 19.16
C GLN A 207 -8.85 7.07 18.57
N GLY A 208 -9.38 5.85 18.67
CA GLY A 208 -10.71 5.48 18.20
C GLY A 208 -10.80 5.08 16.72
N TYR A 209 -9.66 4.75 16.08
CA TYR A 209 -9.68 4.27 14.70
C TYR A 209 -9.91 2.76 14.61
N ASP A 210 -10.78 2.36 13.68
CA ASP A 210 -10.89 0.99 13.21
C ASP A 210 -9.91 0.75 12.06
N LEU A 211 -9.11 -0.31 12.19
CA LEU A 211 -8.13 -0.70 11.18
C LEU A 211 -8.72 -1.78 10.27
N VAL A 212 -9.03 -1.40 9.05
CA VAL A 212 -9.74 -2.25 8.08
C VAL A 212 -8.96 -2.39 6.77
N PRO A 213 -9.21 -3.46 5.98
CA PRO A 213 -8.73 -3.57 4.61
C PRO A 213 -9.29 -2.47 3.70
N VAL A 214 -8.63 -2.23 2.56
CA VAL A 214 -9.01 -1.19 1.59
C VAL A 214 -10.44 -1.38 1.09
N SER A 215 -10.88 -2.62 0.86
CA SER A 215 -12.25 -2.90 0.41
C SER A 215 -13.32 -2.51 1.42
N GLU A 216 -13.05 -2.69 2.72
CA GLU A 216 -13.95 -2.25 3.79
C GLU A 216 -13.96 -0.73 3.93
N LEU A 217 -12.79 -0.10 3.85
CA LEU A 217 -12.67 1.36 3.82
C LEU A 217 -13.45 1.95 2.64
N HIS A 218 -13.26 1.41 1.44
CA HIS A 218 -13.98 1.88 0.24
C HIS A 218 -15.49 1.75 0.37
N ARG A 219 -15.99 0.64 0.93
CA ARG A 219 -17.42 0.44 1.20
C ARG A 219 -17.96 1.44 2.23
N SER A 220 -17.23 1.70 3.30
CA SER A 220 -17.65 2.67 4.32
C SER A 220 -17.75 4.10 3.76
N LEU A 221 -16.82 4.49 2.90
CA LEU A 221 -16.87 5.78 2.21
C LEU A 221 -18.06 5.89 1.25
N ALA A 222 -18.38 4.82 0.51
CA ALA A 222 -19.53 4.79 -0.38
C ALA A 222 -20.87 4.89 0.39
N LEU A 223 -20.96 4.28 1.57
CA LEU A 223 -22.15 4.35 2.43
C LEU A 223 -22.25 5.69 3.18
N GLY A 224 -21.12 6.29 3.57
CA GLY A 224 -21.04 7.57 4.26
C GLY A 224 -21.38 8.79 3.38
N GLN A 225 -21.41 8.67 2.08
CA GLN A 225 -21.87 9.73 1.16
C GLN A 225 -23.40 9.98 1.23
N GLY A 226 -24.15 9.18 1.99
CA GLY A 226 -25.55 9.43 2.34
C GLY A 226 -25.74 10.39 3.53
N GLY A 227 -24.70 10.78 4.25
CA GLY A 227 -24.74 11.69 5.42
C GLY A 227 -23.52 12.61 5.42
N LYS A 228 -23.74 13.83 4.98
CA LYS A 228 -22.92 15.05 5.08
C LYS A 228 -21.42 14.88 5.36
N GLY A 229 -20.62 15.01 4.29
CA GLY A 229 -19.39 15.80 4.29
C GLY A 229 -18.14 15.18 4.86
N SER A 230 -17.36 14.52 4.00
CA SER A 230 -15.93 14.85 3.85
C SER A 230 -15.44 14.30 2.52
N ALA A 231 -15.17 15.18 1.58
CA ALA A 231 -14.53 14.86 0.32
C ALA A 231 -13.09 14.47 0.61
N VAL A 232 -12.80 13.19 0.58
CA VAL A 232 -11.44 12.73 0.28
C VAL A 232 -11.28 12.95 -1.22
N ALA A 233 -10.51 13.96 -1.59
CA ALA A 233 -10.18 14.28 -2.95
C ALA A 233 -9.54 13.04 -3.60
N ALA A 234 -10.29 12.38 -4.46
CA ALA A 234 -9.72 11.54 -5.50
C ALA A 234 -8.95 12.51 -6.41
N GLU A 235 -7.65 12.50 -6.29
CA GLU A 235 -6.75 13.41 -6.99
C GLU A 235 -6.96 13.34 -8.50
N ARG A 236 -7.14 14.53 -9.05
CA ARG A 236 -7.00 14.83 -10.47
C ARG A 236 -5.54 14.74 -10.89
#